data_34c83873a1499b89694ecbef0d196aea
#
_entry.id   34c83873a1499b89694ecbef0d196aea
#
_cell.length_a   1.000
_cell.length_b   1.000
_cell.length_c   1.000
_cell.angle_alpha   90.00
_cell.angle_beta   90.00
_cell.angle_gamma   90.00
#
_symmetry.space_group_name_H-M   'P 1'
#
loop_
_entity.id
_entity.type
_entity.pdbx_description
1 polymer ?
#
loop_
_entity_poly.entity_id
_entity_poly.type
_entity_poly.pdbx_seq_one_letter_code
_entity_poly.pdbx_strand_id
1 'polypeptide(L)'
;MTSALERPHVLIVSADPNLTAFLGEGLIYAGFWTSVIADAFQALEVFRLRSFDIILLDAALGGIGALEFVQRLRGRSDRAAGDIRSDIPLVLIAADTSEVPQEIQQENDPAATLVAPVELPEIAAALMDAVIAWRTSHPDRAWADAAALGGSE
;
A
#
# COMPACT_ATOMS: atom_id res chain seq x y z
N MET A 1 16.91 -13.77 10.65
CA MET A 1 16.23 -14.49 9.59
C MET A 1 14.74 -14.30 9.72
N THR A 2 14.09 -14.00 8.62
CA THR A 2 12.66 -13.74 8.63
C THR A 2 11.88 -15.01 8.38
N SER A 3 10.92 -15.31 9.23
CA SER A 3 10.05 -16.46 9.03
C SER A 3 8.96 -16.08 8.04
N ALA A 4 8.23 -17.08 7.54
CA ALA A 4 7.11 -16.83 6.65
C ALA A 4 6.04 -15.98 7.32
N LEU A 5 5.92 -16.05 8.64
CA LEU A 5 4.93 -15.28 9.38
C LEU A 5 5.33 -13.81 9.50
N GLU A 6 6.57 -13.49 9.20
CA GLU A 6 7.06 -12.11 9.26
C GLU A 6 7.13 -11.45 7.89
N ARG A 7 6.60 -12.11 6.88
CA ARG A 7 6.50 -11.51 5.56
C ARG A 7 5.48 -10.40 5.56
N PRO A 8 5.86 -9.17 5.18
CA PRO A 8 4.87 -8.10 5.10
C PRO A 8 3.83 -8.39 4.02
N HIS A 9 2.60 -7.99 4.29
CA HIS A 9 1.52 -8.12 3.34
C HIS A 9 1.27 -6.76 2.69
N VAL A 10 1.54 -6.66 1.41
CA VAL A 10 1.34 -5.41 0.67
C VAL A 10 0.03 -5.47 -0.12
N LEU A 11 -0.75 -4.39 -0.01
CA LEU A 11 -1.92 -4.20 -0.84
C LEU A 11 -1.53 -3.33 -2.03
N ILE A 12 -1.63 -3.88 -3.23
CA ILE A 12 -1.31 -3.17 -4.47
C ILE A 12 -2.61 -2.65 -5.05
N VAL A 13 -2.73 -1.32 -5.17
CA VAL A 13 -3.94 -0.68 -5.68
C VAL A 13 -3.61 -0.03 -7.02
N SER A 14 -4.03 -0.65 -8.09
CA SER A 14 -3.78 -0.16 -9.45
C SER A 14 -4.75 -0.84 -10.42
N ALA A 15 -5.22 -0.07 -11.39
CA ALA A 15 -6.09 -0.59 -12.44
C ALA A 15 -5.31 -1.04 -13.67
N ASP A 16 -3.99 -0.89 -13.67
CA ASP A 16 -3.14 -1.29 -14.80
C ASP A 16 -2.81 -2.77 -14.69
N PRO A 17 -3.35 -3.63 -15.57
CA PRO A 17 -3.15 -5.06 -15.44
C PRO A 17 -1.70 -5.49 -15.63
N ASN A 18 -0.94 -4.78 -16.44
CA ASN A 18 0.47 -5.11 -16.64
C ASN A 18 1.27 -4.82 -15.38
N LEU A 19 1.01 -3.68 -14.76
CA LEU A 19 1.69 -3.30 -13.54
C LEU A 19 1.33 -4.24 -12.40
N THR A 20 0.06 -4.56 -12.24
CA THR A 20 -0.37 -5.43 -11.14
C THR A 20 0.15 -6.86 -11.30
N ALA A 21 0.23 -7.35 -12.54
CA ALA A 21 0.80 -8.68 -12.77
C ALA A 21 2.28 -8.69 -12.42
N PHE A 22 3.00 -7.68 -12.86
CA PHE A 22 4.43 -7.55 -12.59
C PHE A 22 4.71 -7.45 -11.09
N LEU A 23 3.99 -6.58 -10.40
CA LEU A 23 4.21 -6.37 -8.97
C LEU A 23 3.67 -7.52 -8.14
N GLY A 24 2.51 -8.03 -8.50
CA GLY A 24 1.87 -9.11 -7.73
C GLY A 24 2.73 -10.36 -7.66
N GLU A 25 3.38 -10.71 -8.76
CA GLU A 25 4.27 -11.84 -8.79
C GLU A 25 5.65 -11.51 -8.25
N GLY A 26 6.21 -10.39 -8.72
CA GLY A 26 7.58 -10.04 -8.39
C GLY A 26 7.80 -9.82 -6.91
N LEU A 27 6.85 -9.20 -6.24
CA LEU A 27 7.01 -8.91 -4.82
C LEU A 27 6.89 -10.16 -3.95
N ILE A 28 6.19 -11.19 -4.43
CA ILE A 28 6.19 -12.47 -3.71
C ILE A 28 7.62 -13.02 -3.63
N TYR A 29 8.33 -12.99 -4.74
CA TYR A 29 9.71 -13.45 -4.77
C TYR A 29 10.64 -12.54 -3.96
N ALA A 30 10.25 -11.28 -3.79
CA ALA A 30 11.05 -10.33 -3.03
C ALA A 30 10.79 -10.36 -1.53
N GLY A 31 9.90 -11.23 -1.07
CA GLY A 31 9.68 -11.41 0.36
C GLY A 31 8.40 -10.83 0.90
N PHE A 32 7.40 -10.59 0.06
CA PHE A 32 6.11 -10.04 0.48
C PHE A 32 4.99 -11.02 0.18
N TRP A 33 3.91 -10.94 0.96
CA TRP A 33 2.62 -11.43 0.53
C TRP A 33 1.95 -10.29 -0.23
N THR A 34 1.22 -10.60 -1.29
CA THR A 34 0.60 -9.56 -2.12
C THR A 34 -0.88 -9.79 -2.27
N SER A 35 -1.63 -8.70 -2.29
CA SER A 35 -3.02 -8.67 -2.73
C SER A 35 -3.16 -7.53 -3.72
N VAL A 36 -3.95 -7.74 -4.77
CA VAL A 36 -4.11 -6.75 -5.84
C VAL A 36 -5.57 -6.35 -5.91
N ILE A 37 -5.83 -5.06 -5.86
CA ILE A 37 -7.17 -4.50 -6.00
C ILE A 37 -7.12 -3.41 -7.07
N ALA A 38 -8.01 -3.49 -8.05
CA ALA A 38 -8.01 -2.57 -9.18
C ALA A 38 -8.80 -1.28 -8.95
N ASP A 39 -9.56 -1.22 -7.87
CA ASP A 39 -10.55 -0.17 -7.65
C ASP A 39 -10.38 0.41 -6.26
N ALA A 40 -10.38 1.75 -6.18
CA ALA A 40 -10.15 2.44 -4.91
C ALA A 40 -11.25 2.16 -3.88
N PHE A 41 -12.50 2.09 -4.33
CA PHE A 41 -13.59 1.78 -3.40
C PHE A 41 -13.46 0.38 -2.85
N GLN A 42 -13.11 -0.58 -3.70
CA GLN A 42 -12.90 -1.95 -3.26
C GLN A 42 -11.73 -2.03 -2.28
N ALA A 43 -10.69 -1.26 -2.53
CA ALA A 43 -9.55 -1.24 -1.62
C ALA A 43 -9.97 -0.76 -0.22
N LEU A 44 -10.77 0.29 -0.17
CA LEU A 44 -11.26 0.79 1.12
C LEU A 44 -12.14 -0.25 1.82
N GLU A 45 -12.96 -0.98 1.06
CA GLU A 45 -13.79 -2.04 1.63
C GLU A 45 -12.95 -3.19 2.16
N VAL A 46 -11.89 -3.54 1.45
CA VAL A 46 -11.03 -4.63 1.88
C VAL A 46 -10.36 -4.31 3.22
N PHE A 47 -10.05 -3.02 3.45
CA PHE A 47 -9.48 -2.59 4.72
C PHE A 47 -10.41 -2.80 5.90
N ARG A 48 -11.71 -2.90 5.67
CA ARG A 48 -12.66 -3.19 6.75
C ARG A 48 -12.59 -4.65 7.18
N LEU A 49 -12.10 -5.50 6.29
CA LEU A 49 -12.18 -6.95 6.49
C LEU A 49 -10.84 -7.59 6.73
N ARG A 50 -9.76 -6.95 6.32
CA ARG A 50 -8.42 -7.56 6.35
C ARG A 50 -7.38 -6.52 6.73
N SER A 51 -6.27 -7.01 7.28
CA SER A 51 -5.14 -6.18 7.66
C SER A 51 -4.05 -6.25 6.61
N PHE A 52 -3.35 -5.14 6.45
CA PHE A 52 -2.19 -5.06 5.58
C PHE A 52 -1.08 -4.32 6.31
N ASP A 53 0.15 -4.55 5.88
CA ASP A 53 1.31 -3.89 6.49
C ASP A 53 1.71 -2.64 5.74
N ILE A 54 1.38 -2.58 4.45
CA ILE A 54 1.76 -1.45 3.60
C ILE A 54 0.90 -1.43 2.35
N ILE A 55 0.73 -0.23 1.78
CA ILE A 55 0.00 -0.04 0.54
C ILE A 55 0.97 0.43 -0.53
N LEU A 56 0.88 -0.16 -1.72
CA LEU A 56 1.56 0.34 -2.91
C LEU A 56 0.47 0.89 -3.83
N LEU A 57 0.42 2.20 -3.96
CA LEU A 57 -0.67 2.90 -4.63
C LEU A 57 -0.21 3.49 -5.96
N ASP A 58 -0.95 3.18 -7.01
CA ASP A 58 -0.71 3.74 -8.33
C ASP A 58 -1.27 5.17 -8.38
N ALA A 59 -0.41 6.14 -8.67
CA ALA A 59 -0.83 7.53 -8.75
C ALA A 59 -1.85 7.77 -9.85
N ALA A 60 -1.87 6.93 -10.87
CA ALA A 60 -2.80 7.05 -11.99
C ALA A 60 -4.13 6.35 -11.75
N LEU A 61 -4.40 5.96 -10.50
CA LEU A 61 -5.63 5.27 -10.16
C LEU A 61 -6.85 6.10 -10.53
N GLY A 62 -7.79 5.48 -11.25
CA GLY A 62 -9.01 6.16 -11.65
C GLY A 62 -10.08 6.13 -10.55
N GLY A 63 -11.31 6.42 -10.95
CA GLY A 63 -12.41 6.45 -10.01
C GLY A 63 -12.31 7.66 -9.10
N ILE A 64 -12.27 7.42 -7.79
CA ILE A 64 -12.12 8.55 -6.85
C ILE A 64 -10.71 9.12 -6.86
N GLY A 65 -9.75 8.39 -7.46
CA GLY A 65 -8.38 8.87 -7.59
C GLY A 65 -7.53 8.59 -6.38
N ALA A 66 -6.22 8.77 -6.57
CA ALA A 66 -5.26 8.47 -5.52
C ALA A 66 -5.40 9.42 -4.34
N LEU A 67 -5.62 10.70 -4.59
CA LEU A 67 -5.74 11.67 -3.49
C LEU A 67 -6.93 11.38 -2.59
N GLU A 68 -8.10 11.16 -3.18
CA GLU A 68 -9.29 10.87 -2.38
C GLU A 68 -9.13 9.55 -1.64
N PHE A 69 -8.51 8.56 -2.27
CA PHE A 69 -8.25 7.30 -1.60
C PHE A 69 -7.42 7.51 -0.33
N VAL A 70 -6.32 8.26 -0.46
CA VAL A 70 -5.45 8.54 0.70
C VAL A 70 -6.20 9.31 1.78
N GLN A 71 -6.96 10.33 1.38
CA GLN A 71 -7.69 11.13 2.35
C GLN A 71 -8.71 10.29 3.12
N ARG A 72 -9.41 9.40 2.43
CA ARG A 72 -10.36 8.51 3.09
C ARG A 72 -9.67 7.51 3.98
N LEU A 73 -8.56 6.95 3.50
CA LEU A 73 -7.79 5.99 4.28
C LEU A 73 -7.31 6.59 5.58
N ARG A 74 -6.88 7.84 5.54
CA ARG A 74 -6.35 8.53 6.71
C ARG A 74 -7.43 9.18 7.58
N GLY A 75 -8.68 9.13 7.13
CA GLY A 75 -9.78 9.74 7.87
C GLY A 75 -9.82 11.25 7.77
N ARG A 76 -9.29 11.81 6.68
CA ARG A 76 -9.26 13.26 6.47
C ARG A 76 -10.32 13.78 5.54
N SER A 77 -11.13 12.91 4.96
CA SER A 77 -12.16 13.32 4.04
C SER A 77 -13.51 13.38 4.76
N ASP A 78 -14.29 14.43 4.52
CA ASP A 78 -15.64 14.52 5.06
C ASP A 78 -16.51 13.39 4.55
N ARG A 79 -16.20 12.89 3.37
CA ARG A 79 -16.92 11.75 2.78
C ARG A 79 -16.58 10.44 3.44
N ALA A 80 -15.56 10.43 4.27
CA ALA A 80 -15.10 9.23 4.95
C ALA A 80 -15.68 9.09 6.36
N ALA A 81 -16.69 9.87 6.69
CA ALA A 81 -17.30 9.78 8.00
C ALA A 81 -17.80 8.36 8.21
N GLY A 82 -17.30 7.69 9.23
CA GLY A 82 -17.64 6.30 9.50
C GLY A 82 -16.79 5.29 8.76
N ASP A 83 -15.88 5.73 7.89
CA ASP A 83 -14.98 4.83 7.20
C ASP A 83 -13.79 4.43 8.06
N ILE A 84 -13.02 3.51 7.54
CA ILE A 84 -11.81 3.05 8.21
C ILE A 84 -10.79 4.18 8.26
N ARG A 85 -10.06 4.20 9.36
CA ARG A 85 -8.89 5.06 9.47
C ARG A 85 -7.69 4.17 9.66
N SER A 86 -6.70 4.35 8.82
CA SER A 86 -5.49 3.55 8.88
C SER A 86 -4.28 4.46 8.76
N ASP A 87 -3.27 4.14 9.56
CA ASP A 87 -2.01 4.88 9.55
C ASP A 87 -0.86 4.04 8.99
N ILE A 88 -1.16 2.90 8.36
CA ILE A 88 -0.10 2.07 7.82
C ILE A 88 0.64 2.81 6.71
N PRO A 89 1.90 2.46 6.47
CA PRO A 89 2.69 3.18 5.48
C PRO A 89 2.17 2.98 4.07
N LEU A 90 2.41 3.96 3.24
CA LEU A 90 1.97 3.97 1.85
C LEU A 90 3.14 4.39 0.98
N VAL A 91 3.36 3.65 -0.10
CA VAL A 91 4.35 4.02 -1.13
C VAL A 91 3.57 4.30 -2.40
N LEU A 92 3.89 5.43 -3.03
CA LEU A 92 3.22 5.85 -4.25
C LEU A 92 4.11 5.49 -5.43
N ILE A 93 3.50 4.97 -6.51
CA ILE A 93 4.24 4.71 -7.74
C ILE A 93 3.56 5.46 -8.87
N ALA A 94 4.35 6.13 -9.70
CA ALA A 94 3.85 6.96 -10.78
C ALA A 94 4.70 6.78 -12.02
N ALA A 95 4.06 6.88 -13.19
CA ALA A 95 4.79 6.86 -14.46
C ALA A 95 5.53 8.18 -14.69
N ASP A 96 5.02 9.26 -14.09
CA ASP A 96 5.54 10.60 -14.29
C ASP A 96 5.26 11.42 -13.05
N THR A 97 6.14 12.36 -12.73
CA THR A 97 5.95 13.21 -11.56
C THR A 97 4.66 14.03 -11.63
N SER A 98 4.20 14.34 -12.83
CA SER A 98 2.96 15.10 -13.00
C SER A 98 1.72 14.33 -12.54
N GLU A 99 1.82 13.02 -12.41
CA GLU A 99 0.70 12.22 -11.92
C GLU A 99 0.53 12.29 -10.41
N VAL A 100 1.54 12.76 -9.70
CA VAL A 100 1.52 12.75 -8.24
C VAL A 100 0.78 13.98 -7.73
N PRO A 101 -0.35 13.82 -7.03
CA PRO A 101 -1.07 14.96 -6.49
C PRO A 101 -0.18 15.75 -5.53
N GLN A 102 -0.16 17.06 -5.74
CA GLN A 102 0.68 17.94 -4.93
C GLN A 102 0.30 17.87 -3.46
N GLU A 103 -0.99 17.74 -3.19
CA GLU A 103 -1.50 17.66 -1.82
C GLU A 103 -0.92 16.45 -1.07
N ILE A 104 -0.75 15.32 -1.77
CA ILE A 104 -0.15 14.15 -1.14
C ILE A 104 1.28 14.44 -0.74
N GLN A 105 2.04 15.10 -1.62
CA GLN A 105 3.43 15.43 -1.33
C GLN A 105 3.54 16.44 -0.20
N GLN A 106 2.66 17.42 -0.17
CA GLN A 106 2.71 18.49 0.84
C GLN A 106 2.42 17.95 2.22
N GLU A 107 1.61 16.91 2.31
CA GLU A 107 1.29 16.31 3.59
C GLU A 107 2.33 15.30 4.06
N ASN A 108 3.35 15.05 3.24
CA ASN A 108 4.37 14.04 3.54
C ASN A 108 3.77 12.69 3.87
N ASP A 109 2.65 12.38 3.24
CA ASP A 109 1.93 11.15 3.55
C ASP A 109 2.66 9.90 3.06
N PRO A 110 3.09 9.83 1.78
CA PRO A 110 3.77 8.62 1.36
C PRO A 110 5.13 8.50 2.02
N ALA A 111 5.44 7.27 2.44
CA ALA A 111 6.77 6.98 2.94
C ALA A 111 7.80 7.12 1.84
N ALA A 112 7.40 6.89 0.59
CA ALA A 112 8.25 7.07 -0.57
C ALA A 112 7.36 7.30 -1.79
N THR A 113 7.88 8.03 -2.77
CA THR A 113 7.24 8.21 -4.07
C THR A 113 8.23 7.74 -5.12
N LEU A 114 7.82 6.72 -5.88
CA LEU A 114 8.65 6.11 -6.91
C LEU A 114 8.13 6.53 -8.27
N VAL A 115 9.02 7.07 -9.09
CA VAL A 115 8.65 7.54 -10.43
C VAL A 115 9.40 6.72 -11.46
N ALA A 116 8.67 6.19 -12.45
CA ALA A 116 9.25 5.36 -13.49
C ALA A 116 10.32 6.13 -14.27
N PRO A 117 11.36 5.47 -14.74
CA PRO A 117 11.55 4.02 -14.67
C PRO A 117 12.06 3.58 -13.30
N VAL A 118 11.44 2.56 -12.75
CA VAL A 118 11.85 2.02 -11.46
C VAL A 118 11.83 0.50 -11.57
N GLU A 119 12.84 -0.13 -10.99
CA GLU A 119 12.99 -1.57 -11.09
C GLU A 119 12.46 -2.26 -9.86
N LEU A 120 12.13 -3.53 -10.01
CA LEU A 120 11.53 -4.30 -8.92
C LEU A 120 12.36 -4.27 -7.63
N PRO A 121 13.70 -4.42 -7.67
CA PRO A 121 14.47 -4.33 -6.43
C PRO A 121 14.34 -2.98 -5.73
N GLU A 122 14.20 -1.89 -6.48
CA GLU A 122 14.01 -0.57 -5.90
C GLU A 122 12.66 -0.47 -5.21
N ILE A 123 11.63 -1.02 -5.85
CA ILE A 123 10.29 -1.02 -5.29
C ILE A 123 10.28 -1.84 -4.00
N ALA A 124 10.86 -3.03 -4.04
CA ALA A 124 10.91 -3.92 -2.88
C ALA A 124 11.66 -3.26 -1.72
N ALA A 125 12.78 -2.60 -2.01
CA ALA A 125 13.56 -1.93 -0.97
C ALA A 125 12.78 -0.79 -0.33
N ALA A 126 12.08 0.01 -1.14
CA ALA A 126 11.28 1.12 -0.63
C ALA A 126 10.16 0.61 0.27
N LEU A 127 9.50 -0.46 -0.14
CA LEU A 127 8.43 -1.06 0.66
C LEU A 127 8.96 -1.59 1.98
N MET A 128 10.06 -2.32 1.93
CA MET A 128 10.62 -2.91 3.15
C MET A 128 11.11 -1.84 4.11
N ASP A 129 11.77 -0.82 3.59
CA ASP A 129 12.24 0.29 4.43
C ASP A 129 11.06 0.99 5.12
N ALA A 130 9.96 1.18 4.39
CA ALA A 130 8.78 1.83 4.95
C ALA A 130 8.13 0.97 6.04
N VAL A 131 8.06 -0.34 5.83
CA VAL A 131 7.49 -1.25 6.82
C VAL A 131 8.36 -1.23 8.09
N ILE A 132 9.66 -1.32 7.92
CA ILE A 132 10.57 -1.35 9.06
C ILE A 132 10.47 -0.06 9.85
N ALA A 133 10.46 1.09 9.17
CA ALA A 133 10.36 2.39 9.84
C ALA A 133 9.05 2.52 10.61
N TRP A 134 7.95 2.09 10.01
CA TRP A 134 6.65 2.16 10.66
C TRP A 134 6.59 1.27 11.91
N ARG A 135 7.10 0.05 11.79
CA ARG A 135 7.07 -0.88 12.93
C ARG A 135 7.98 -0.41 14.05
N THR A 136 9.10 0.22 13.71
CA THR A 136 9.98 0.80 14.72
C THR A 136 9.24 1.88 15.50
N SER A 137 8.37 2.64 14.84
CA SER A 137 7.58 3.69 15.48
C SER A 137 6.34 3.13 16.18
N HIS A 138 5.96 1.91 15.87
CA HIS A 138 4.74 1.29 16.40
C HIS A 138 5.03 -0.12 16.93
N PRO A 139 5.88 -0.23 17.96
CA PRO A 139 6.36 -1.55 18.39
C PRO A 139 5.26 -2.45 18.93
N ASP A 140 4.13 -1.89 19.34
CA ASP A 140 3.03 -2.68 19.89
C ASP A 140 2.06 -3.18 18.83
N ARG A 141 2.26 -2.77 17.55
CA ARG A 141 1.37 -3.21 16.48
C ARG A 141 1.82 -4.54 15.93
N ALA A 142 0.87 -5.44 15.79
CA ALA A 142 1.15 -6.74 15.19
C ALA A 142 1.28 -6.62 13.68
N TRP A 143 2.00 -7.57 13.08
CA TRP A 143 2.00 -7.73 11.64
C TRP A 143 0.58 -8.09 11.17
N ALA A 144 0.30 -7.78 9.92
CA ALA A 144 -0.88 -8.32 9.25
C ALA A 144 -0.67 -9.83 9.23
N ASP A 145 -1.43 -10.53 10.03
CA ASP A 145 -1.05 -11.87 10.42
C ASP A 145 -1.52 -12.94 9.44
N ALA A 146 -1.14 -14.15 9.75
CA ALA A 146 -1.51 -15.29 8.92
C ALA A 146 -3.02 -15.48 8.84
N ALA A 147 -3.76 -15.04 9.84
CA ALA A 147 -5.21 -15.13 9.80
C ALA A 147 -5.79 -14.26 8.70
N ALA A 148 -5.18 -13.12 8.43
CA ALA A 148 -5.62 -12.25 7.34
C ALA A 148 -5.42 -12.91 5.98
N LEU A 149 -4.56 -13.91 5.92
CA LEU A 149 -4.30 -14.66 4.70
C LEU A 149 -5.08 -15.98 4.66
N GLY A 150 -5.94 -16.20 5.67
CA GLY A 150 -6.66 -17.45 5.77
C GLY A 150 -5.85 -18.56 6.37
N GLY A 151 -4.66 -18.27 6.82
CA GLY A 151 -3.78 -19.28 7.41
C GLY A 151 -3.89 -19.21 8.90
N SER A 152 -4.88 -19.59 9.45
CA SER A 152 -5.02 -19.51 10.84
C SER A 152 -4.23 -20.42 11.58
N GLU A 153 -3.89 -20.18 12.06
CA GLU A 153 -3.34 -20.86 12.72
C GLU A 153 -3.20 -21.71 12.98
#